data_e42dddccac90f0ae7cb123aeedbb7416
#
_entry.id   e42dddccac90f0ae7cb123aeedbb7416
#
_cell.length_a   1.000
_cell.length_b   1.000
_cell.length_c   1.000
_cell.angle_alpha   90.00
_cell.angle_beta   90.00
_cell.angle_gamma   90.00
#
_symmetry.space_group_name_H-M   'P 1'
#
loop_
_entity.id
_entity.type
_entity.pdbx_description
1 polymer ?
#
loop_
_entity_poly.entity_id
_entity_poly.type
_entity_poly.pdbx_seq_one_letter_code
_entity_poly.pdbx_strand_id
1 'polypeptide(L)'
;MAEPANDFHVPWWLRFSHVQTVVPHLDRRRHDVVTEHIRHELADGDFVDVYWLNRTRPGPLFILLPGMQGTQDSTYVRSLLSELSPRGLRAAVLCHRGGAVPNRRAPFYHAGFTDHLAWLVRFVREQEPHTPLYGVGFSLGGSMLIRYLAETGHASHLSAAAAVSLTFSLGSTARRACEGINQLYQLRVLNSYKRVARLKAHLPEFASRVGTLNGMRSIQAFDEVFTAPLHGFKDAEDYYERCSSQQFLSGIEVPFLVLNAEDDPLVARDTLPDARALREHVRLELTPHGGHLGFMYQRSSGLGYYPPARLISFFLQEPSEAHESLSQDVVGHALLALEAGDARGRADEHAGAARPSQ
;
A
#
# COMPACT_ATOMS: atom_id res chain seq x y z
N MET A 1 -20.39 -9.81 6.46
CA MET A 1 -19.63 -9.83 7.73
C MET A 1 -18.17 -9.77 7.36
N ALA A 2 -17.36 -8.93 8.03
CA ALA A 2 -15.91 -8.95 7.82
C ALA A 2 -15.39 -10.34 8.22
N GLU A 3 -14.65 -11.02 7.34
CA GLU A 3 -14.05 -12.32 7.68
C GLU A 3 -12.96 -12.10 8.75
N PRO A 4 -12.98 -12.85 9.87
CA PRO A 4 -11.91 -12.79 10.85
C PRO A 4 -10.63 -13.35 10.22
N ALA A 5 -9.51 -12.66 10.40
CA ALA A 5 -8.19 -13.16 10.05
C ALA A 5 -7.83 -14.33 10.97
N ASN A 6 -8.07 -15.55 10.54
CA ASN A 6 -8.04 -16.78 11.35
C ASN A 6 -6.68 -17.11 12.00
N ASP A 7 -5.57 -16.46 11.61
CA ASP A 7 -4.23 -16.77 12.10
C ASP A 7 -3.53 -15.62 12.84
N PHE A 8 -4.24 -14.51 13.13
CA PHE A 8 -3.67 -13.34 13.78
C PHE A 8 -3.73 -13.46 15.30
N HIS A 9 -2.78 -14.18 15.90
CA HIS A 9 -2.69 -14.36 17.35
C HIS A 9 -1.79 -13.32 18.02
N VAL A 10 -2.40 -12.42 18.80
CA VAL A 10 -1.69 -11.32 19.46
C VAL A 10 -1.43 -11.67 20.93
N PRO A 11 -0.16 -11.68 21.40
CA PRO A 11 0.18 -11.85 22.80
C PRO A 11 -0.52 -10.79 23.69
N TRP A 12 -0.86 -11.15 24.92
CA TRP A 12 -1.64 -10.29 25.81
C TRP A 12 -1.04 -8.89 26.00
N TRP A 13 0.28 -8.77 26.07
CA TRP A 13 0.99 -7.50 26.24
C TRP A 13 1.03 -6.63 24.97
N LEU A 14 0.77 -7.20 23.79
CA LEU A 14 0.63 -6.49 22.53
C LEU A 14 -0.83 -6.11 22.20
N ARG A 15 -1.80 -6.46 23.04
CA ARG A 15 -3.21 -6.14 22.81
C ARG A 15 -3.56 -4.68 23.05
N PHE A 16 -2.61 -3.87 23.49
CA PHE A 16 -2.80 -2.43 23.68
C PHE A 16 -2.47 -1.70 22.38
N SER A 17 -3.42 -0.93 21.85
CA SER A 17 -3.31 -0.25 20.56
C SER A 17 -2.09 0.65 20.42
N HIS A 18 -1.75 1.40 21.47
CA HIS A 18 -0.56 2.25 21.50
C HIS A 18 0.74 1.44 21.52
N VAL A 19 0.75 0.27 22.16
CA VAL A 19 1.91 -0.64 22.13
C VAL A 19 2.11 -1.16 20.71
N GLN A 20 1.04 -1.61 20.06
CA GLN A 20 1.06 -2.03 18.65
C GLN A 20 1.56 -0.91 17.73
N THR A 21 1.18 0.33 17.99
CA THR A 21 1.58 1.48 17.16
C THR A 21 3.05 1.85 17.37
N VAL A 22 3.58 1.75 18.60
CA VAL A 22 4.93 2.25 18.95
C VAL A 22 6.01 1.19 18.83
N VAL A 23 5.75 -0.04 19.29
CA VAL A 23 6.77 -1.11 19.36
C VAL A 23 7.42 -1.39 17.99
N PRO A 24 6.71 -1.38 16.87
CA PRO A 24 7.32 -1.53 15.55
C PRO A 24 8.42 -0.49 15.25
N HIS A 25 8.27 0.74 15.74
CA HIS A 25 9.30 1.79 15.56
C HIS A 25 10.55 1.57 16.42
N LEU A 26 10.43 0.76 17.47
CA LEU A 26 11.53 0.35 18.33
C LEU A 26 12.17 -0.97 17.90
N ASP A 27 11.53 -1.66 16.98
CA ASP A 27 12.02 -2.92 16.44
C ASP A 27 13.32 -2.68 15.66
N ARG A 28 14.42 -3.10 16.25
CA ARG A 28 15.76 -2.99 15.68
C ARG A 28 16.13 -4.16 14.79
N ARG A 29 15.24 -5.13 14.59
CA ARG A 29 15.47 -6.20 13.62
C ARG A 29 15.68 -5.54 12.27
N ARG A 30 16.90 -5.61 11.77
CA ARG A 30 17.22 -5.12 10.44
C ARG A 30 16.61 -6.09 9.45
N HIS A 31 15.58 -5.67 8.79
CA HIS A 31 15.16 -6.33 7.57
C HIS A 31 16.19 -5.97 6.51
N ASP A 32 17.25 -6.78 6.39
CA ASP A 32 18.35 -6.54 5.45
C ASP A 32 17.89 -6.81 4.02
N VAL A 33 17.15 -5.84 3.50
CA VAL A 33 16.67 -5.83 2.11
C VAL A 33 17.39 -4.73 1.37
N VAL A 34 18.10 -5.10 0.33
CA VAL A 34 18.78 -4.15 -0.56
C VAL A 34 17.80 -3.67 -1.61
N THR A 35 17.64 -2.36 -1.72
CA THR A 35 16.85 -1.70 -2.76
C THR A 35 17.74 -0.78 -3.59
N GLU A 36 17.49 -0.73 -4.91
CA GLU A 36 18.12 0.21 -5.82
C GLU A 36 17.36 1.55 -5.75
N HIS A 37 18.02 2.63 -5.37
CA HIS A 37 17.44 3.97 -5.38
C HIS A 37 17.62 4.63 -6.74
N ILE A 38 16.51 5.07 -7.34
CA ILE A 38 16.53 5.85 -8.58
C ILE A 38 15.71 7.11 -8.39
N ARG A 39 16.34 8.25 -8.64
CA ARG A 39 15.65 9.54 -8.74
C ARG A 39 15.23 9.79 -10.17
N HIS A 40 13.96 10.09 -10.34
CA HIS A 40 13.38 10.44 -11.63
C HIS A 40 13.02 11.92 -11.67
N GLU A 41 13.54 12.62 -12.67
CA GLU A 41 13.17 14.01 -12.95
C GLU A 41 11.78 14.04 -13.59
N LEU A 42 10.96 14.96 -13.14
CA LEU A 42 9.58 15.16 -13.62
C LEU A 42 9.50 16.35 -14.57
N ALA A 43 8.49 16.34 -15.45
CA ALA A 43 8.28 17.40 -16.44
C ALA A 43 8.08 18.81 -15.83
N ASP A 44 7.64 18.88 -14.56
CA ASP A 44 7.46 20.12 -13.84
C ASP A 44 8.77 20.66 -13.22
N GLY A 45 9.92 20.01 -13.45
CA GLY A 45 11.23 20.38 -12.92
C GLY A 45 11.49 19.93 -11.48
N ASP A 46 10.56 19.17 -10.90
CA ASP A 46 10.73 18.49 -9.62
C ASP A 46 11.20 17.05 -9.83
N PHE A 47 11.24 16.24 -8.78
CA PHE A 47 11.66 14.85 -8.85
C PHE A 47 10.80 13.94 -7.97
N VAL A 48 10.91 12.65 -8.21
CA VAL A 48 10.38 11.58 -7.37
C VAL A 48 11.44 10.52 -7.16
N ASP A 49 11.56 10.04 -5.93
CA ASP A 49 12.47 8.96 -5.55
C ASP A 49 11.71 7.64 -5.51
N VAL A 50 12.21 6.65 -6.25
CA VAL A 50 11.68 5.29 -6.26
C VAL A 50 12.76 4.33 -5.79
N TYR A 51 12.43 3.47 -4.83
CA TYR A 51 13.30 2.41 -4.33
C TYR A 51 12.82 1.06 -4.84
N TRP A 52 13.63 0.42 -5.67
CA TRP A 52 13.30 -0.81 -6.37
C TRP A 52 13.86 -2.05 -5.67
N LEU A 53 13.01 -3.05 -5.48
CA LEU A 53 13.38 -4.40 -5.10
C LEU A 53 13.32 -5.31 -6.33
N ASN A 54 14.38 -6.08 -6.60
CA ASN A 54 14.42 -7.06 -7.69
C ASN A 54 13.96 -6.48 -9.06
N ARG A 55 14.32 -5.25 -9.38
CA ARG A 55 13.80 -4.47 -10.52
C ARG A 55 13.79 -5.22 -11.85
N THR A 56 14.85 -5.96 -12.15
CA THR A 56 15.08 -6.63 -13.45
C THR A 56 14.54 -8.06 -13.50
N ARG A 57 13.96 -8.58 -12.40
CA ARG A 57 13.37 -9.93 -12.40
C ARG A 57 12.04 -9.93 -13.14
N PRO A 58 11.65 -11.05 -13.78
CA PRO A 58 10.31 -11.19 -14.32
C PRO A 58 9.27 -11.35 -13.21
N GLY A 59 7.99 -11.14 -13.55
CA GLY A 59 6.88 -11.35 -12.63
C GLY A 59 6.18 -10.06 -12.19
N PRO A 60 5.18 -10.17 -11.31
CA PRO A 60 4.38 -9.03 -10.87
C PRO A 60 5.19 -7.99 -10.12
N LEU A 61 4.77 -6.74 -10.20
CA LEU A 61 5.37 -5.61 -9.53
C LEU A 61 4.43 -5.03 -8.47
N PHE A 62 4.90 -4.96 -7.24
CA PHE A 62 4.20 -4.31 -6.13
C PHE A 62 4.61 -2.84 -6.05
N ILE A 63 3.66 -1.92 -6.23
CA ILE A 63 3.86 -0.48 -6.03
C ILE A 63 3.45 -0.14 -4.60
N LEU A 64 4.41 0.31 -3.79
CA LEU A 64 4.19 0.59 -2.37
C LEU A 64 4.14 2.10 -2.14
N LEU A 65 3.06 2.57 -1.53
CA LEU A 65 2.81 3.96 -1.16
C LEU A 65 2.90 4.08 0.37
N PRO A 66 4.01 4.61 0.92
CA PRO A 66 4.16 4.80 2.36
C PRO A 66 3.12 5.77 2.94
N GLY A 67 2.91 5.69 4.24
CA GLY A 67 2.10 6.66 4.98
C GLY A 67 2.76 8.03 5.11
N MET A 68 2.13 8.89 5.91
CA MET A 68 2.59 10.25 6.15
C MET A 68 4.04 10.29 6.66
N GLN A 69 4.92 11.01 5.96
CA GLN A 69 6.37 11.06 6.22
C GLN A 69 7.09 9.70 6.19
N GLY A 70 6.43 8.65 5.68
CA GLY A 70 7.02 7.34 5.51
C GLY A 70 8.01 7.28 4.34
N THR A 71 8.92 6.32 4.42
CA THR A 71 9.97 6.06 3.43
C THR A 71 10.11 4.55 3.22
N GLN A 72 11.02 4.15 2.34
CA GLN A 72 11.45 2.75 2.17
C GLN A 72 11.98 2.13 3.48
N ASP A 73 12.43 2.95 4.44
CA ASP A 73 12.95 2.49 5.73
C ASP A 73 11.88 2.38 6.82
N SER A 74 10.64 2.74 6.53
CA SER A 74 9.52 2.55 7.46
C SER A 74 9.33 1.06 7.75
N THR A 75 9.14 0.70 9.03
CA THR A 75 9.10 -0.70 9.48
C THR A 75 8.07 -1.54 8.73
N TYR A 76 6.89 -0.99 8.48
CA TYR A 76 5.82 -1.67 7.73
C TYR A 76 6.17 -1.87 6.24
N VAL A 77 6.92 -0.94 5.61
CA VAL A 77 7.45 -1.10 4.26
C VAL A 77 8.54 -2.17 4.24
N ARG A 78 9.52 -2.06 5.15
CA ARG A 78 10.63 -3.01 5.26
C ARG A 78 10.15 -4.43 5.54
N SER A 79 9.13 -4.60 6.39
CA SER A 79 8.55 -5.91 6.69
C SER A 79 7.93 -6.55 5.44
N LEU A 80 7.25 -5.78 4.58
CA LEU A 80 6.74 -6.31 3.33
C LEU A 80 7.87 -6.62 2.34
N LEU A 81 8.82 -5.72 2.17
CA LEU A 81 9.99 -5.95 1.30
C LEU A 81 10.77 -7.21 1.71
N SER A 82 10.91 -7.47 3.02
CA SER A 82 11.61 -8.64 3.54
C SER A 82 10.89 -9.97 3.27
N GLU A 83 9.58 -9.93 3.09
CA GLU A 83 8.79 -11.10 2.68
C GLU A 83 8.75 -11.28 1.14
N LEU A 84 8.80 -10.18 0.38
CA LEU A 84 8.84 -10.22 -1.10
C LEU A 84 10.21 -10.67 -1.62
N SER A 85 11.30 -10.21 -0.99
CA SER A 85 12.68 -10.43 -1.45
C SER A 85 13.04 -11.91 -1.63
N PRO A 86 12.89 -12.81 -0.63
CA PRO A 86 13.24 -14.22 -0.75
C PRO A 86 12.36 -14.98 -1.74
N ARG A 87 11.17 -14.45 -2.03
CA ARG A 87 10.27 -15.02 -3.04
C ARG A 87 10.61 -14.57 -4.46
N GLY A 88 11.62 -13.74 -4.62
CA GLY A 88 12.00 -13.18 -5.92
C GLY A 88 11.00 -12.17 -6.48
N LEU A 89 10.02 -11.74 -5.68
CA LEU A 89 9.00 -10.78 -6.08
C LEU A 89 9.58 -9.37 -6.17
N ARG A 90 8.97 -8.55 -7.00
CA ARG A 90 9.41 -7.19 -7.32
C ARG A 90 8.63 -6.16 -6.52
N ALA A 91 9.30 -5.07 -6.14
CA ALA A 91 8.59 -3.92 -5.58
C ALA A 91 9.20 -2.59 -6.01
N ALA A 92 8.38 -1.55 -6.05
CA ALA A 92 8.74 -0.16 -6.23
C ALA A 92 8.14 0.66 -5.09
N VAL A 93 8.97 1.16 -4.18
CA VAL A 93 8.52 2.05 -3.10
C VAL A 93 8.55 3.48 -3.63
N LEU A 94 7.40 4.08 -3.81
CA LEU A 94 7.23 5.46 -4.28
C LEU A 94 7.29 6.42 -3.09
N CYS A 95 8.42 7.13 -2.93
CA CYS A 95 8.56 8.13 -1.88
C CYS A 95 7.89 9.45 -2.28
N HIS A 96 7.00 9.92 -1.42
CA HIS A 96 6.18 11.09 -1.72
C HIS A 96 7.00 12.38 -1.78
N ARG A 97 6.68 13.26 -2.75
CA ARG A 97 7.24 14.60 -2.94
C ARG A 97 7.14 15.43 -1.65
N GLY A 98 8.25 15.94 -1.16
CA GLY A 98 8.27 16.76 0.05
C GLY A 98 7.92 16.00 1.33
N GLY A 99 8.05 14.67 1.33
CA GLY A 99 7.98 13.82 2.50
C GLY A 99 9.26 13.93 3.35
N ALA A 100 9.97 12.83 3.52
CA ALA A 100 11.22 12.82 4.29
C ALA A 100 12.34 13.65 3.62
N VAL A 101 12.34 13.75 2.28
CA VAL A 101 13.26 14.58 1.49
C VAL A 101 12.51 15.77 0.92
N PRO A 102 12.98 17.02 1.14
CA PRO A 102 12.38 18.19 0.53
C PRO A 102 12.48 18.14 -0.99
N ASN A 103 11.38 18.36 -1.67
CA ASN A 103 11.34 18.55 -3.11
C ASN A 103 11.70 19.99 -3.49
N ARG A 104 11.92 20.28 -4.78
CA ARG A 104 12.38 21.60 -5.25
C ARG A 104 11.26 22.64 -5.30
N ARG A 105 10.04 22.24 -5.66
CA ARG A 105 8.89 23.14 -5.84
C ARG A 105 8.11 23.34 -4.55
N ALA A 106 7.26 24.39 -4.51
CA ALA A 106 6.42 24.66 -3.35
C ALA A 106 5.42 23.53 -3.06
N PRO A 107 4.63 23.03 -4.00
CA PRO A 107 3.71 21.93 -3.73
C PRO A 107 4.44 20.69 -3.22
N PHE A 108 3.86 20.05 -2.21
CA PHE A 108 4.29 18.76 -1.66
C PHE A 108 3.11 17.78 -1.71
N TYR A 109 3.27 16.55 -1.25
CA TYR A 109 2.19 15.57 -1.28
C TYR A 109 1.10 15.85 -0.24
N HIS A 110 -0.11 15.39 -0.53
CA HIS A 110 -1.26 15.37 0.38
C HIS A 110 -2.13 14.14 0.09
N ALA A 111 -3.17 13.88 0.91
CA ALA A 111 -3.97 12.66 0.81
C ALA A 111 -4.68 12.46 -0.55
N GLY A 112 -4.93 13.54 -1.27
CA GLY A 112 -5.53 13.51 -2.60
C GLY A 112 -4.52 13.61 -3.76
N PHE A 113 -3.21 13.50 -3.50
CA PHE A 113 -2.19 13.66 -4.54
C PHE A 113 -1.92 12.35 -5.27
N THR A 114 -2.42 12.20 -6.49
CA THR A 114 -2.36 10.96 -7.28
C THR A 114 -1.33 10.98 -8.41
N ASP A 115 -0.80 12.15 -8.78
CA ASP A 115 0.03 12.36 -9.98
C ASP A 115 1.27 11.47 -10.04
N HIS A 116 1.96 11.28 -8.89
CA HIS A 116 3.18 10.47 -8.86
C HIS A 116 2.87 8.97 -9.03
N LEU A 117 1.77 8.49 -8.48
CA LEU A 117 1.33 7.12 -8.71
C LEU A 117 0.94 6.94 -10.18
N ALA A 118 0.17 7.85 -10.75
CA ALA A 118 -0.19 7.85 -12.16
C ALA A 118 1.07 7.87 -13.07
N TRP A 119 2.06 8.69 -12.71
CA TRP A 119 3.34 8.74 -13.41
C TRP A 119 4.07 7.39 -13.33
N LEU A 120 4.21 6.79 -12.13
CA LEU A 120 4.93 5.54 -11.96
C LEU A 120 4.24 4.38 -12.69
N VAL A 121 2.92 4.29 -12.62
CA VAL A 121 2.14 3.27 -13.34
C VAL A 121 2.37 3.41 -14.85
N ARG A 122 2.28 4.60 -15.40
CA ARG A 122 2.54 4.87 -16.82
C ARG A 122 3.98 4.51 -17.19
N PHE A 123 4.97 4.97 -16.40
CA PHE A 123 6.39 4.68 -16.60
C PHE A 123 6.66 3.17 -16.69
N VAL A 124 6.03 2.37 -15.83
CA VAL A 124 6.17 0.90 -15.87
C VAL A 124 5.44 0.32 -17.07
N ARG A 125 4.22 0.79 -17.39
CA ARG A 125 3.44 0.29 -18.55
C ARG A 125 4.10 0.53 -19.88
N GLU A 126 4.82 1.63 -20.05
CA GLU A 126 5.59 1.94 -21.26
C GLU A 126 6.73 0.93 -21.50
N GLN A 127 7.32 0.40 -20.43
CA GLN A 127 8.42 -0.56 -20.51
C GLN A 127 7.96 -2.01 -20.45
N GLU A 128 6.89 -2.28 -19.69
CA GLU A 128 6.37 -3.61 -19.38
C GLU A 128 4.82 -3.64 -19.52
N PRO A 129 4.28 -3.64 -20.75
CA PRO A 129 2.83 -3.47 -20.96
C PRO A 129 1.94 -4.53 -20.30
N HIS A 130 2.47 -5.75 -20.11
CA HIS A 130 1.68 -6.91 -19.65
C HIS A 130 2.01 -7.35 -18.20
N THR A 131 2.94 -6.69 -17.54
CA THR A 131 3.29 -7.01 -16.13
C THR A 131 2.10 -6.77 -15.20
N PRO A 132 1.66 -7.74 -14.39
CA PRO A 132 0.66 -7.47 -13.37
C PRO A 132 1.18 -6.45 -12.35
N LEU A 133 0.42 -5.37 -12.13
CA LEU A 133 0.74 -4.32 -11.17
C LEU A 133 -0.18 -4.41 -9.96
N TYR A 134 0.40 -4.48 -8.78
CA TYR A 134 -0.32 -4.50 -7.51
C TYR A 134 -0.03 -3.24 -6.70
N GLY A 135 -1.07 -2.52 -6.29
CA GLY A 135 -0.93 -1.32 -5.45
C GLY A 135 -1.05 -1.65 -3.97
N VAL A 136 -0.14 -1.17 -3.13
CA VAL A 136 -0.26 -1.28 -1.67
C VAL A 136 -0.06 0.10 -1.04
N GLY A 137 -1.11 0.62 -0.40
CA GLY A 137 -1.08 1.90 0.30
C GLY A 137 -1.12 1.73 1.82
N PHE A 138 -0.27 2.45 2.51
CA PHE A 138 -0.23 2.46 3.98
C PHE A 138 -0.73 3.80 4.51
N SER A 139 -1.75 3.79 5.39
CA SER A 139 -2.30 5.00 5.99
C SER A 139 -2.63 6.05 4.92
N LEU A 140 -2.02 7.24 4.92
CA LEU A 140 -2.20 8.28 3.90
C LEU A 140 -1.93 7.77 2.48
N GLY A 141 -0.94 6.88 2.29
CA GLY A 141 -0.67 6.24 1.00
C GLY A 141 -1.85 5.39 0.51
N GLY A 142 -2.62 4.80 1.44
CA GLY A 142 -3.89 4.12 1.15
C GLY A 142 -4.96 5.09 0.62
N SER A 143 -5.07 6.28 1.21
CA SER A 143 -6.02 7.31 0.73
C SER A 143 -5.67 7.77 -0.69
N MET A 144 -4.38 7.98 -0.99
CA MET A 144 -3.91 8.32 -2.34
C MET A 144 -4.22 7.21 -3.35
N LEU A 145 -4.00 5.95 -2.97
CA LEU A 145 -4.27 4.78 -3.81
C LEU A 145 -5.76 4.64 -4.14
N ILE A 146 -6.64 4.74 -3.13
CA ILE A 146 -8.09 4.68 -3.34
C ILE A 146 -8.57 5.79 -4.26
N ARG A 147 -8.10 7.01 -4.04
CA ARG A 147 -8.44 8.14 -4.89
C ARG A 147 -8.00 7.90 -6.33
N TYR A 148 -6.76 7.46 -6.54
CA TYR A 148 -6.25 7.10 -7.86
C TYR A 148 -7.15 6.08 -8.56
N LEU A 149 -7.52 5.00 -7.86
CA LEU A 149 -8.40 3.96 -8.40
C LEU A 149 -9.78 4.50 -8.76
N ALA A 150 -10.37 5.34 -7.91
CA ALA A 150 -11.68 5.93 -8.18
C ALA A 150 -11.68 6.94 -9.33
N GLU A 151 -10.58 7.70 -9.50
CA GLU A 151 -10.43 8.67 -10.59
C GLU A 151 -10.14 7.99 -11.94
N THR A 152 -9.49 6.84 -11.93
CA THR A 152 -9.05 6.16 -13.15
C THR A 152 -9.89 4.93 -13.53
N GLY A 153 -10.62 4.33 -12.60
CA GLY A 153 -11.42 3.14 -12.83
C GLY A 153 -10.63 2.01 -13.48
N HIS A 154 -11.17 1.40 -14.51
CA HIS A 154 -10.49 0.36 -15.28
C HIS A 154 -9.19 0.82 -15.96
N ALA A 155 -9.01 2.13 -16.20
CA ALA A 155 -7.78 2.70 -16.73
C ALA A 155 -6.65 2.84 -15.68
N SER A 156 -6.86 2.38 -14.45
CA SER A 156 -5.83 2.38 -13.39
C SER A 156 -4.61 1.53 -13.75
N HIS A 157 -4.79 0.56 -14.64
CA HIS A 157 -3.78 -0.45 -14.97
C HIS A 157 -3.27 -1.28 -13.78
N LEU A 158 -3.90 -1.19 -12.61
CA LEU A 158 -3.62 -2.08 -11.49
C LEU A 158 -4.48 -3.34 -11.59
N SER A 159 -3.86 -4.49 -11.40
CA SER A 159 -4.57 -5.79 -11.41
C SER A 159 -5.34 -6.03 -10.11
N ALA A 160 -4.82 -5.54 -9.00
CA ALA A 160 -5.46 -5.54 -7.67
C ALA A 160 -4.76 -4.51 -6.79
N ALA A 161 -5.40 -4.14 -5.66
CA ALA A 161 -4.77 -3.22 -4.72
C ALA A 161 -5.19 -3.49 -3.27
N ALA A 162 -4.43 -2.95 -2.31
CA ALA A 162 -4.73 -3.06 -0.90
C ALA A 162 -4.36 -1.79 -0.12
N ALA A 163 -5.10 -1.51 0.96
CA ALA A 163 -4.77 -0.46 1.91
C ALA A 163 -4.66 -1.03 3.32
N VAL A 164 -3.62 -0.64 4.05
CA VAL A 164 -3.38 -1.04 5.44
C VAL A 164 -3.47 0.17 6.35
N SER A 165 -4.23 0.07 7.44
CA SER A 165 -4.52 1.17 8.38
C SER A 165 -5.05 2.41 7.67
N LEU A 166 -6.01 2.22 6.77
CA LEU A 166 -6.63 3.29 6.00
C LEU A 166 -7.34 4.30 6.92
N THR A 167 -7.10 5.58 6.68
CA THR A 167 -7.85 6.67 7.31
C THR A 167 -9.04 7.08 6.42
N PHE A 168 -10.26 6.74 6.82
CA PHE A 168 -11.46 6.98 6.02
C PHE A 168 -11.88 8.45 6.00
N SER A 169 -11.69 9.14 7.14
CA SER A 169 -12.02 10.55 7.34
C SER A 169 -10.81 11.31 7.85
N LEU A 170 -10.24 12.19 7.05
CA LEU A 170 -9.06 12.99 7.44
C LEU A 170 -9.38 13.93 8.59
N GLY A 171 -10.54 14.58 8.58
CA GLY A 171 -10.96 15.49 9.67
C GLY A 171 -11.11 14.76 11.00
N SER A 172 -11.72 13.55 10.99
CA SER A 172 -11.82 12.72 12.20
C SER A 172 -10.42 12.29 12.69
N THR A 173 -9.55 11.85 11.79
CA THR A 173 -8.17 11.47 12.12
C THR A 173 -7.39 12.65 12.70
N ALA A 174 -7.52 13.87 12.12
CA ALA A 174 -6.87 15.07 12.62
C ALA A 174 -7.33 15.45 14.03
N ARG A 175 -8.63 15.32 14.33
CA ARG A 175 -9.16 15.54 15.69
C ARG A 175 -8.63 14.49 16.67
N ARG A 176 -8.70 13.20 16.34
CA ARG A 176 -8.17 12.12 17.19
C ARG A 176 -6.67 12.24 17.44
N ALA A 177 -5.91 12.72 16.47
CA ALA A 177 -4.48 12.99 16.65
C ALA A 177 -4.20 14.06 17.73
N CYS A 178 -5.16 14.92 18.07
CA CYS A 178 -5.06 15.91 19.14
C CYS A 178 -5.42 15.35 20.54
N GLU A 179 -5.85 14.09 20.65
CA GLU A 179 -6.35 13.49 21.87
C GLU A 179 -5.30 12.61 22.58
N GLY A 180 -5.21 12.71 23.90
CA GLY A 180 -4.44 11.79 24.75
C GLY A 180 -3.02 11.52 24.24
N ILE A 181 -2.65 10.26 24.19
CA ILE A 181 -1.34 9.76 23.74
C ILE A 181 -1.10 10.04 22.24
N ASN A 182 -2.15 10.16 21.44
CA ASN A 182 -2.03 10.42 20.00
C ASN A 182 -1.30 11.75 19.72
N GLN A 183 -1.33 12.70 20.62
CA GLN A 183 -0.57 13.94 20.53
C GLN A 183 0.94 13.70 20.33
N LEU A 184 1.49 12.62 20.88
CA LEU A 184 2.90 12.29 20.69
C LEU A 184 3.20 11.88 19.24
N TYR A 185 2.29 11.13 18.62
CA TYR A 185 2.41 10.76 17.19
C TYR A 185 2.27 11.99 16.31
N GLN A 186 1.26 12.82 16.61
CA GLN A 186 1.05 14.08 15.91
C GLN A 186 2.26 14.98 15.98
N LEU A 187 2.86 15.17 17.17
CA LEU A 187 4.04 16.03 17.37
C LEU A 187 5.24 15.54 16.55
N ARG A 188 5.46 14.22 16.49
CA ARG A 188 6.54 13.64 15.67
C ARG A 188 6.36 13.99 14.20
N VAL A 189 5.16 13.79 13.65
CA VAL A 189 4.83 14.08 12.25
C VAL A 189 4.89 15.58 11.98
N LEU A 190 4.28 16.39 12.86
CA LEU A 190 4.29 17.85 12.76
C LEU A 190 5.71 18.42 12.75
N ASN A 191 6.61 17.89 13.59
CA ASN A 191 8.01 18.32 13.62
C ASN A 191 8.73 17.98 12.33
N SER A 192 8.42 16.86 11.68
CA SER A 192 8.95 16.52 10.36
C SER A 192 8.46 17.51 9.29
N TYR A 193 7.16 17.83 9.27
CA TYR A 193 6.60 18.84 8.36
C TYR A 193 7.22 20.24 8.58
N LYS A 194 7.36 20.65 9.86
CA LYS A 194 8.03 21.93 10.18
C LYS A 194 9.47 21.97 9.69
N ARG A 195 10.19 20.84 9.79
CA ARG A 195 11.56 20.74 9.27
C ARG A 195 11.58 20.92 7.75
N VAL A 196 10.73 20.22 7.04
CA VAL A 196 10.62 20.34 5.57
C VAL A 196 10.24 21.76 5.17
N ALA A 197 9.26 22.38 5.83
CA ALA A 197 8.84 23.74 5.57
C ALA A 197 9.98 24.76 5.80
N ARG A 198 10.80 24.60 6.86
CA ARG A 198 11.98 25.45 7.09
C ARG A 198 13.04 25.30 6.00
N LEU A 199 13.29 24.09 5.51
CA LEU A 199 14.22 23.85 4.40
C LEU A 199 13.75 24.48 3.09
N LYS A 200 12.44 24.69 2.93
CA LYS A 200 11.81 25.37 1.77
C LYS A 200 11.59 26.87 1.99
N ALA A 201 12.12 27.46 3.07
CA ALA A 201 11.94 28.88 3.40
C ALA A 201 12.47 29.86 2.33
N HIS A 202 13.35 29.40 1.43
CA HIS A 202 13.83 30.15 0.28
C HIS A 202 12.77 30.35 -0.83
N LEU A 203 11.70 29.55 -0.82
CA LEU A 203 10.59 29.66 -1.78
C LEU A 203 9.60 30.72 -1.30
N PRO A 204 9.12 31.64 -2.18
CA PRO A 204 8.21 32.73 -1.80
C PRO A 204 6.97 32.25 -1.04
N GLU A 205 6.40 31.14 -1.44
CA GLU A 205 5.19 30.53 -0.85
C GLU A 205 5.42 30.07 0.60
N PHE A 206 6.65 29.73 0.96
CA PHE A 206 7.04 29.36 2.31
C PHE A 206 7.57 30.53 3.12
N ALA A 207 8.33 31.44 2.51
CA ALA A 207 8.98 32.57 3.18
C ALA A 207 8.01 33.37 4.04
N SER A 208 6.82 33.68 3.53
CA SER A 208 5.78 34.43 4.25
C SER A 208 5.13 33.67 5.40
N ARG A 209 5.26 32.34 5.45
CA ARG A 209 4.54 31.46 6.40
C ARG A 209 5.45 30.81 7.45
N VAL A 210 6.76 30.69 7.20
CA VAL A 210 7.67 29.96 8.11
C VAL A 210 7.71 30.56 9.52
N GLY A 211 7.44 31.85 9.68
CA GLY A 211 7.34 32.50 10.99
C GLY A 211 6.24 31.93 11.90
N THR A 212 5.16 31.37 11.31
CA THR A 212 4.04 30.79 12.07
C THR A 212 4.34 29.39 12.63
N LEU A 213 5.35 28.70 12.11
CA LEU A 213 5.67 27.31 12.46
C LEU A 213 5.88 27.08 13.95
N ASN A 214 6.47 28.05 14.68
CA ASN A 214 6.76 27.88 16.10
C ASN A 214 5.48 27.83 16.96
N GLY A 215 4.41 28.51 16.54
CA GLY A 215 3.12 28.52 17.21
C GLY A 215 2.24 27.30 16.94
N MET A 216 2.52 26.54 15.87
CA MET A 216 1.68 25.41 15.49
C MET A 216 1.79 24.25 16.49
N ARG A 217 0.64 23.68 16.86
CA ARG A 217 0.52 22.56 17.83
C ARG A 217 -0.17 21.33 17.22
N SER A 218 -0.74 21.43 16.01
CA SER A 218 -1.45 20.34 15.36
C SER A 218 -1.13 20.23 13.87
N ILE A 219 -1.37 19.07 13.28
CA ILE A 219 -1.29 18.87 11.83
C ILE A 219 -2.34 19.72 11.14
N GLN A 220 -3.54 19.86 11.71
CA GLN A 220 -4.58 20.73 11.16
C GLN A 220 -4.10 22.19 11.04
N ALA A 221 -3.39 22.73 12.05
CA ALA A 221 -2.82 24.08 11.95
C ALA A 221 -1.76 24.20 10.85
N PHE A 222 -1.02 23.13 10.56
CA PHE A 222 -0.10 23.07 9.44
C PHE A 222 -0.86 23.01 8.11
N ASP A 223 -1.88 22.16 8.02
CA ASP A 223 -2.69 22.02 6.82
C ASP A 223 -3.40 23.33 6.45
N GLU A 224 -3.91 24.07 7.45
CA GLU A 224 -4.53 25.38 7.27
C GLU A 224 -3.59 26.40 6.62
N VAL A 225 -2.34 26.45 7.06
CA VAL A 225 -1.38 27.48 6.64
C VAL A 225 -0.57 27.06 5.42
N PHE A 226 -0.28 25.75 5.25
CA PHE A 226 0.58 25.26 4.18
C PHE A 226 -0.15 24.38 3.19
N THR A 227 -0.75 23.26 3.63
CA THR A 227 -1.33 22.27 2.71
C THR A 227 -2.46 22.88 1.89
N ALA A 228 -3.44 23.50 2.55
CA ALA A 228 -4.61 24.05 1.86
C ALA A 228 -4.23 25.12 0.83
N PRO A 229 -3.52 26.20 1.17
CA PRO A 229 -3.25 27.26 0.19
C PRO A 229 -2.25 26.85 -0.91
N LEU A 230 -1.34 25.91 -0.64
CA LEU A 230 -0.38 25.44 -1.65
C LEU A 230 -1.03 24.52 -2.70
N HIS A 231 -2.20 23.95 -2.40
CA HIS A 231 -2.90 23.02 -3.28
C HIS A 231 -4.29 23.52 -3.72
N GLY A 232 -4.60 24.80 -3.48
CA GLY A 232 -5.84 25.43 -3.94
C GLY A 232 -7.09 24.97 -3.20
N PHE A 233 -6.94 24.48 -1.97
CA PHE A 233 -8.04 24.29 -1.04
C PHE A 233 -8.35 25.60 -0.32
N LYS A 234 -9.60 25.81 0.04
CA LYS A 234 -10.05 27.00 0.74
C LYS A 234 -9.42 27.09 2.15
N ASP A 235 -9.44 25.99 2.88
CA ASP A 235 -8.97 25.82 4.25
C ASP A 235 -8.67 24.32 4.51
N ALA A 236 -8.24 23.97 5.72
CA ALA A 236 -7.96 22.59 6.09
C ALA A 236 -9.21 21.71 6.04
N GLU A 237 -10.41 22.23 6.35
CA GLU A 237 -11.64 21.47 6.31
C GLU A 237 -12.04 21.11 4.87
N ASP A 238 -11.99 22.05 3.92
CA ASP A 238 -12.20 21.80 2.48
C ASP A 238 -11.20 20.73 1.97
N TYR A 239 -9.93 20.79 2.41
CA TYR A 239 -8.97 19.74 2.11
C TYR A 239 -9.41 18.37 2.64
N TYR A 240 -9.83 18.31 3.91
CA TYR A 240 -10.26 17.06 4.54
C TYR A 240 -11.53 16.50 3.89
N GLU A 241 -12.51 17.34 3.62
CA GLU A 241 -13.75 16.93 2.94
C GLU A 241 -13.46 16.36 1.55
N ARG A 242 -12.67 17.06 0.74
CA ARG A 242 -12.39 16.68 -0.64
C ARG A 242 -11.40 15.52 -0.80
N CYS A 243 -10.61 15.21 0.23
CA CYS A 243 -9.57 14.21 0.16
C CYS A 243 -9.77 13.00 1.09
N SER A 244 -10.83 12.95 1.88
CA SER A 244 -11.20 11.78 2.69
C SER A 244 -11.53 10.59 1.79
N SER A 245 -10.95 9.44 2.09
CA SER A 245 -11.02 8.26 1.23
C SER A 245 -12.38 7.56 1.22
N GLN A 246 -13.20 7.78 2.24
CA GLN A 246 -14.53 7.16 2.37
C GLN A 246 -15.40 7.38 1.12
N GLN A 247 -15.39 8.58 0.55
CA GLN A 247 -16.22 8.93 -0.61
C GLN A 247 -15.77 8.24 -1.92
N PHE A 248 -14.54 7.73 -1.97
CA PHE A 248 -13.97 7.13 -3.17
C PHE A 248 -14.09 5.59 -3.20
N LEU A 249 -14.51 4.94 -2.11
CA LEU A 249 -14.59 3.48 -2.02
C LEU A 249 -15.53 2.86 -3.08
N SER A 250 -16.63 3.55 -3.39
CA SER A 250 -17.59 3.09 -4.41
C SER A 250 -17.07 3.18 -5.85
N GLY A 251 -16.01 3.95 -6.09
CA GLY A 251 -15.36 4.11 -7.40
C GLY A 251 -14.27 3.08 -7.71
N ILE A 252 -13.96 2.19 -6.77
CA ILE A 252 -12.96 1.14 -6.98
C ILE A 252 -13.54 0.07 -7.91
N GLU A 253 -12.78 -0.33 -8.93
CA GLU A 253 -13.20 -1.29 -9.97
C GLU A 253 -12.28 -2.52 -10.07
N VAL A 254 -11.27 -2.61 -9.22
CA VAL A 254 -10.33 -3.74 -9.15
C VAL A 254 -10.50 -4.47 -7.81
N PRO A 255 -10.09 -5.75 -7.71
CA PRO A 255 -10.02 -6.44 -6.42
C PRO A 255 -9.24 -5.59 -5.40
N PHE A 256 -9.88 -5.31 -4.26
CA PHE A 256 -9.33 -4.40 -3.27
C PHE A 256 -9.48 -4.93 -1.85
N LEU A 257 -8.37 -4.96 -1.10
CA LEU A 257 -8.37 -5.34 0.30
C LEU A 257 -8.14 -4.10 1.17
N VAL A 258 -9.03 -3.87 2.13
CA VAL A 258 -8.79 -2.93 3.24
C VAL A 258 -8.51 -3.74 4.49
N LEU A 259 -7.31 -3.61 5.04
CA LEU A 259 -6.88 -4.25 6.29
C LEU A 259 -6.71 -3.19 7.38
N ASN A 260 -7.64 -3.14 8.33
CA ASN A 260 -7.60 -2.22 9.46
C ASN A 260 -7.67 -2.96 10.80
N ALA A 261 -7.22 -2.32 11.87
CA ALA A 261 -7.44 -2.79 13.24
C ALA A 261 -8.61 -2.04 13.88
N GLU A 262 -9.48 -2.76 14.60
CA GLU A 262 -10.57 -2.14 15.36
C GLU A 262 -10.08 -1.21 16.46
N ASP A 263 -8.88 -1.48 16.97
CA ASP A 263 -8.23 -0.71 18.04
C ASP A 263 -7.29 0.39 17.52
N ASP A 264 -7.31 0.70 16.20
CA ASP A 264 -6.45 1.75 15.63
C ASP A 264 -6.71 3.10 16.35
N PRO A 265 -5.69 3.70 17.01
CA PRO A 265 -5.88 4.90 17.81
C PRO A 265 -6.17 6.15 16.99
N LEU A 266 -5.85 6.14 15.69
CA LEU A 266 -6.05 7.26 14.76
C LEU A 266 -7.32 7.16 13.93
N VAL A 267 -7.90 5.96 13.79
CA VAL A 267 -9.12 5.71 13.02
C VAL A 267 -10.31 5.60 13.97
N ALA A 268 -11.27 6.50 13.83
CA ALA A 268 -12.50 6.43 14.62
C ALA A 268 -13.41 5.32 14.09
N ARG A 269 -13.98 4.50 14.96
CA ARG A 269 -14.82 3.36 14.59
C ARG A 269 -16.05 3.75 13.77
N ASP A 270 -16.61 4.91 14.05
CA ASP A 270 -17.78 5.48 13.34
C ASP A 270 -17.43 5.93 11.90
N THR A 271 -16.17 6.00 11.55
CA THR A 271 -15.70 6.27 10.17
C THR A 271 -15.49 5.02 9.34
N LEU A 272 -15.51 3.83 9.94
CA LEU A 272 -15.39 2.56 9.22
C LEU A 272 -16.62 2.37 8.31
N PRO A 273 -16.43 1.98 7.05
CA PRO A 273 -17.56 1.74 6.15
C PRO A 273 -18.36 0.50 6.58
N ASP A 274 -19.66 0.51 6.33
CA ASP A 274 -20.44 -0.72 6.43
C ASP A 274 -19.96 -1.69 5.32
N ALA A 275 -19.48 -2.86 5.73
CA ALA A 275 -19.02 -3.89 4.80
C ALA A 275 -20.10 -4.31 3.78
N ARG A 276 -21.39 -4.17 4.14
CA ARG A 276 -22.51 -4.48 3.24
C ARG A 276 -22.72 -3.42 2.15
N ALA A 277 -22.21 -2.21 2.34
CA ALA A 277 -22.28 -1.12 1.38
C ALA A 277 -21.11 -1.12 0.40
N LEU A 278 -20.08 -1.96 0.64
CA LEU A 278 -18.94 -2.11 -0.25
C LEU A 278 -19.30 -2.95 -1.48
N ARG A 279 -18.62 -2.69 -2.59
CA ARG A 279 -18.74 -3.55 -3.78
C ARG A 279 -18.18 -4.95 -3.48
N GLU A 280 -18.66 -5.98 -4.18
CA GLU A 280 -18.30 -7.38 -4.00
C GLU A 280 -16.77 -7.63 -4.04
N HIS A 281 -16.07 -6.93 -4.92
CA HIS A 281 -14.62 -7.04 -5.07
C HIS A 281 -13.81 -6.18 -4.07
N VAL A 282 -14.47 -5.42 -3.18
CA VAL A 282 -13.84 -4.66 -2.10
C VAL A 282 -14.06 -5.38 -0.78
N ARG A 283 -12.99 -5.95 -0.25
CA ARG A 283 -13.00 -6.70 1.02
C ARG A 283 -12.50 -5.83 2.16
N LEU A 284 -13.28 -5.73 3.24
CA LEU A 284 -12.87 -5.11 4.50
C LEU A 284 -12.55 -6.18 5.52
N GLU A 285 -11.31 -6.25 5.94
CA GLU A 285 -10.83 -7.10 7.03
C GLU A 285 -10.48 -6.26 8.25
N LEU A 286 -11.12 -6.57 9.37
CA LEU A 286 -10.87 -5.92 10.66
C LEU A 286 -10.26 -6.93 11.62
N THR A 287 -9.07 -6.62 12.12
CA THR A 287 -8.47 -7.38 13.22
C THR A 287 -8.82 -6.74 14.55
N PRO A 288 -9.08 -7.52 15.62
CA PRO A 288 -9.39 -6.95 16.95
C PRO A 288 -8.29 -6.04 17.51
N HIS A 289 -7.04 -6.36 17.17
CA HIS A 289 -5.83 -5.66 17.59
C HIS A 289 -4.92 -5.41 16.40
N GLY A 290 -4.08 -4.38 16.50
CA GLY A 290 -3.14 -4.05 15.41
C GLY A 290 -2.60 -2.64 15.52
N GLY A 291 -3.29 -1.76 16.25
CA GLY A 291 -2.94 -0.35 16.33
C GLY A 291 -2.87 0.30 14.95
N HIS A 292 -2.08 1.35 14.82
CA HIS A 292 -1.85 2.00 13.52
C HIS A 292 -0.56 1.50 12.89
N LEU A 293 -0.67 0.67 11.83
CA LEU A 293 0.44 0.05 11.08
C LEU A 293 1.33 -0.92 11.91
N GLY A 294 0.87 -1.39 13.06
CA GLY A 294 1.63 -2.31 13.91
C GLY A 294 1.43 -3.75 13.49
N PHE A 295 0.26 -4.30 13.75
CA PHE A 295 -0.14 -5.66 13.42
C PHE A 295 0.90 -6.72 13.79
N MET A 296 1.57 -6.52 14.93
CA MET A 296 2.53 -7.51 15.44
C MET A 296 1.79 -8.70 16.05
N TYR A 297 2.26 -9.89 15.76
CA TYR A 297 1.67 -11.12 16.26
C TYR A 297 2.72 -12.18 16.56
N GLN A 298 2.33 -13.23 17.28
CA GLN A 298 3.20 -14.34 17.60
C GLN A 298 3.24 -15.35 16.46
N ARG A 299 4.45 -15.61 15.95
CA ARG A 299 4.76 -16.73 15.07
C ARG A 299 5.51 -17.81 15.85
N SER A 300 5.64 -19.00 15.29
CA SER A 300 6.51 -20.06 15.85
C SER A 300 7.98 -19.60 15.93
N SER A 301 8.42 -18.73 15.02
CA SER A 301 9.78 -18.17 14.97
C SER A 301 9.97 -16.89 15.78
N GLY A 302 8.98 -16.46 16.59
CA GLY A 302 9.00 -15.21 17.35
C GLY A 302 7.96 -14.20 16.88
N LEU A 303 8.18 -12.91 17.15
CA LEU A 303 7.26 -11.86 16.72
C LEU A 303 7.39 -11.59 15.22
N GLY A 304 6.25 -11.48 14.53
CA GLY A 304 6.15 -11.12 13.13
C GLY A 304 5.18 -9.97 12.89
N TYR A 305 5.10 -9.56 11.64
CA TYR A 305 4.11 -8.59 11.13
C TYR A 305 3.08 -9.34 10.26
N TYR A 306 1.79 -9.14 10.55
CA TYR A 306 0.71 -9.84 9.86
C TYR A 306 0.46 -9.34 8.43
N PRO A 307 0.47 -8.01 8.14
CA PRO A 307 0.11 -7.51 6.83
C PRO A 307 0.92 -8.10 5.67
N PRO A 308 2.26 -8.31 5.75
CA PRO A 308 3.02 -8.87 4.64
C PRO A 308 2.51 -10.22 4.15
N ALA A 309 2.29 -11.17 5.06
CA ALA A 309 1.79 -12.49 4.70
C ALA A 309 0.37 -12.42 4.12
N ARG A 310 -0.50 -11.61 4.75
CA ARG A 310 -1.90 -11.44 4.29
C ARG A 310 -1.98 -10.78 2.91
N LEU A 311 -1.17 -9.74 2.67
CA LEU A 311 -1.09 -9.05 1.38
C LEU A 311 -0.60 -9.99 0.28
N ILE A 312 0.47 -10.75 0.53
CA ILE A 312 1.01 -11.72 -0.44
C ILE A 312 -0.05 -12.78 -0.76
N SER A 313 -0.73 -13.30 0.25
CA SER A 313 -1.84 -14.24 0.05
C SER A 313 -2.96 -13.65 -0.80
N PHE A 314 -3.38 -12.42 -0.50
CA PHE A 314 -4.42 -11.74 -1.28
C PHE A 314 -4.04 -11.57 -2.76
N PHE A 315 -2.82 -11.15 -3.04
CA PHE A 315 -2.40 -10.86 -4.42
C PHE A 315 -2.03 -12.10 -5.24
N LEU A 316 -1.61 -13.19 -4.61
CA LEU A 316 -1.09 -14.35 -5.32
C LEU A 316 -1.95 -15.63 -5.21
N GLN A 317 -2.89 -15.71 -4.28
CA GLN A 317 -3.68 -16.92 -4.00
C GLN A 317 -5.15 -16.82 -4.41
N GLU A 318 -5.65 -15.72 -4.92
CA GLU A 318 -7.03 -15.66 -5.37
C GLU A 318 -7.16 -15.88 -6.88
N PRO A 319 -7.43 -17.13 -7.32
CA PRO A 319 -8.47 -17.30 -8.29
C PRO A 319 -9.81 -17.09 -7.57
N SER A 320 -10.64 -16.13 -7.97
CA SER A 320 -12.06 -16.16 -7.60
C SER A 320 -12.64 -17.54 -7.94
N GLU A 321 -13.66 -18.03 -7.22
CA GLU A 321 -14.32 -19.32 -7.49
C GLU A 321 -14.72 -19.52 -8.98
N ALA A 322 -14.85 -18.43 -9.76
CA ALA A 322 -15.03 -18.46 -11.21
C ALA A 322 -13.78 -18.94 -12.00
N HIS A 323 -12.56 -18.92 -11.42
CA HIS A 323 -11.35 -19.44 -12.06
C HIS A 323 -11.03 -20.90 -11.66
N GLU A 324 -11.54 -21.41 -10.54
CA GLU A 324 -11.36 -22.83 -10.18
C GLU A 324 -12.04 -23.76 -11.19
N SER A 325 -13.22 -23.37 -11.72
CA SER A 325 -13.88 -24.17 -12.76
C SER A 325 -13.09 -24.21 -14.08
N LEU A 326 -12.44 -23.10 -14.45
CA LEU A 326 -11.61 -23.04 -15.67
C LEU A 326 -10.24 -23.71 -15.50
N SER A 327 -9.66 -23.70 -14.30
CA SER A 327 -8.38 -24.37 -14.05
C SER A 327 -8.52 -25.89 -13.94
N GLN A 328 -9.63 -26.38 -13.41
CA GLN A 328 -9.93 -27.82 -13.39
C GLN A 328 -10.20 -28.37 -14.79
N ASP A 329 -10.89 -27.62 -15.65
CA ASP A 329 -11.11 -28.00 -17.06
C ASP A 329 -9.79 -27.95 -17.89
N VAL A 330 -8.89 -27.01 -17.63
CA VAL A 330 -7.59 -26.94 -18.33
C VAL A 330 -6.64 -28.02 -17.85
N VAL A 331 -6.59 -28.33 -16.55
CA VAL A 331 -5.79 -29.42 -16.00
C VAL A 331 -6.37 -30.78 -16.40
N GLY A 332 -7.69 -30.97 -16.43
CA GLY A 332 -8.36 -32.14 -16.92
C GLY A 332 -8.09 -32.42 -18.41
N HIS A 333 -8.11 -31.36 -19.24
CA HIS A 333 -7.78 -31.49 -20.67
C HIS A 333 -6.30 -31.76 -20.93
N ALA A 334 -5.38 -31.18 -20.11
CA ALA A 334 -3.95 -31.45 -20.21
C ALA A 334 -3.59 -32.92 -19.80
N LEU A 335 -4.21 -33.43 -18.75
CA LEU A 335 -4.04 -34.84 -18.31
C LEU A 335 -4.59 -35.83 -19.35
N LEU A 336 -5.77 -35.56 -19.92
CA LEU A 336 -6.34 -36.38 -20.99
C LEU A 336 -5.51 -36.36 -22.27
N ALA A 337 -4.86 -35.22 -22.58
CA ALA A 337 -3.95 -35.12 -23.72
C ALA A 337 -2.64 -35.88 -23.52
N LEU A 338 -2.12 -35.94 -22.28
CA LEU A 338 -0.93 -36.70 -21.92
C LEU A 338 -1.20 -38.21 -21.97
N GLU A 339 -2.33 -38.65 -21.46
CA GLU A 339 -2.73 -40.10 -21.53
C GLU A 339 -3.00 -40.54 -22.98
N ALA A 340 -3.58 -39.69 -23.82
CA ALA A 340 -3.78 -39.99 -25.23
C ALA A 340 -2.48 -40.00 -26.06
N GLY A 341 -1.45 -39.23 -25.62
CA GLY A 341 -0.10 -39.22 -26.20
C GLY A 341 0.66 -40.52 -25.90
N ASP A 342 0.56 -41.02 -24.68
CA ASP A 342 1.26 -42.23 -24.21
C ASP A 342 0.63 -43.50 -24.82
N ALA A 343 -0.67 -43.50 -25.09
CA ALA A 343 -1.36 -44.59 -25.78
C ALA A 343 -0.97 -44.75 -27.26
N ARG A 344 -0.62 -43.65 -27.96
CA ARG A 344 -0.12 -43.67 -29.36
C ARG A 344 1.34 -44.12 -29.43
N GLY A 345 2.19 -43.75 -28.47
CA GLY A 345 3.58 -44.19 -28.40
C GLY A 345 3.76 -45.69 -28.20
N ARG A 346 2.82 -46.39 -27.51
CA ARG A 346 2.84 -47.81 -27.29
C ARG A 346 2.27 -48.64 -28.46
N ALA A 347 1.48 -48.03 -29.35
CA ALA A 347 0.95 -48.70 -30.53
C ALA A 347 1.99 -48.79 -31.66
N ASP A 348 2.91 -47.86 -31.77
CA ASP A 348 3.96 -47.87 -32.80
C ASP A 348 5.18 -48.76 -32.45
N GLU A 349 5.41 -49.11 -31.20
CA GLU A 349 6.47 -50.06 -30.80
C GLU A 349 6.13 -51.55 -31.08
N HIS A 350 4.86 -51.91 -31.26
CA HIS A 350 4.43 -53.30 -31.55
C HIS A 350 4.27 -53.60 -33.05
N ALA A 351 4.40 -52.61 -33.96
CA ALA A 351 4.26 -52.82 -35.39
C ALA A 351 5.59 -53.10 -36.14
N GLY A 352 6.75 -53.15 -35.40
CA GLY A 352 8.08 -53.24 -36.01
C GLY A 352 8.76 -54.60 -36.02
N ALA A 353 8.09 -55.70 -35.63
CA ALA A 353 8.71 -57.01 -35.55
C ALA A 353 7.98 -58.10 -36.37
N ALA A 354 8.06 -58.01 -37.69
CA ALA A 354 7.86 -59.17 -38.60
C ALA A 354 8.52 -58.90 -39.96
N ARG A 355 9.72 -59.38 -40.18
CA ARG A 355 10.27 -59.68 -41.49
C ARG A 355 10.38 -61.17 -41.67
N PRO A 356 9.78 -61.77 -42.70
CA PRO A 356 10.10 -63.17 -43.08
C PRO A 356 11.35 -63.18 -43.97
N SER A 357 12.15 -64.20 -43.72
CA SER A 357 13.25 -64.63 -44.55
C SER A 357 12.74 -65.18 -45.90
N GLN A 358 13.20 -64.72 -47.00
CA GLN A 358 13.80 -65.44 -48.14
C GLN A 358 14.47 -64.46 -49.03
#